data_aad6d2128d2d979787a3d28bf9958c48
#
_entry.id   aad6d2128d2d979787a3d28bf9958c48
#
_cell.length_a   1.000
_cell.length_b   1.000
_cell.length_c   1.000
_cell.angle_alpha   90.00
_cell.angle_beta   90.00
_cell.angle_gamma   90.00
#
_symmetry.space_group_name_H-M   'P 1'
#
loop_
_entity.id
_entity.type
_entity.pdbx_description
1 polymer ?
#
loop_
_entity_poly.entity_id
_entity_poly.type
_entity_poly.pdbx_seq_one_letter_code
_entity_poly.pdbx_strand_id
1 'polypeptide(L)'
;MINIKLKKILLVAFSCFCLSGAFAREYKIENTYELSSGTLKEYRLKNKIPVYMNTDVPNQVNAVYIVVEERTEHPGPEYSGLESSLFEMMTYGSKKYRYEIIQALGYKYQSSIGHYSLYSGSVFTLNCINYYMDEILPVYLDCFINPSFDEKQFALLKQHLLQSITSSKNSPDSILFDTIRKQVYKDSPLLTSTSVKEESFDNITIPNLKKCHEKILDAGKIKVIAVGKFDEQDFISKLDATLGKLKKRTFLAMNDVYKPLNIGSEKVVLTHKDAKGSEMIVRIFESPSVLSDDYVCGQITSDIFSTTMFNIIREKYGACYTPASQIESSYNPIGIDYGSRVSDLENFEKYYEECVRLMLEGKVISSVDGENIIFDSVENVLQGYKNSYITKKYTSQSTSSGIASRIAASILQFRDLTTADKIPAQAMNVTSEDVLRVFKKYWVNGKSQWFYMVGEE
;
A
#
# COMPACT_ATOMS: atom_id res chain seq x y z
N MET A 1 62.02 0.76 55.10
CA MET A 1 60.80 -0.07 55.26
C MET A 1 59.57 0.73 54.81
N ILE A 2 59.55 1.27 53.58
CA ILE A 2 58.38 2.04 53.05
C ILE A 2 58.01 1.58 51.59
N ASN A 3 58.53 0.43 51.16
CA ASN A 3 58.33 0.09 49.73
C ASN A 3 57.51 -1.21 49.47
N ILE A 4 56.80 -1.72 50.50
CA ILE A 4 56.04 -3.00 50.34
C ILE A 4 54.49 -2.77 50.38
N LYS A 5 54.01 -1.60 50.87
CA LYS A 5 52.56 -1.33 50.95
C LYS A 5 51.97 -0.68 49.68
N LEU A 6 52.79 -0.09 48.80
CA LEU A 6 52.28 0.55 47.56
C LEU A 6 52.02 -0.45 46.38
N LYS A 7 52.73 -1.61 46.40
CA LYS A 7 52.54 -2.62 45.34
C LYS A 7 51.27 -3.49 45.49
N LYS A 8 50.68 -3.55 46.71
CA LYS A 8 49.46 -4.33 46.95
C LYS A 8 48.18 -3.51 46.66
N ILE A 9 48.24 -2.20 46.66
CA ILE A 9 47.09 -1.32 46.34
C ILE A 9 46.92 -1.14 44.81
N LEU A 10 48.02 -1.23 44.03
CA LEU A 10 47.93 -1.16 42.57
C LEU A 10 47.43 -2.46 41.91
N LEU A 11 47.54 -3.63 42.60
CA LEU A 11 47.06 -4.88 42.06
C LEU A 11 45.58 -5.16 42.28
N VAL A 12 44.94 -4.47 43.24
CA VAL A 12 43.49 -4.59 43.49
C VAL A 12 42.69 -3.60 42.66
N ALA A 13 43.29 -2.49 42.20
CA ALA A 13 42.66 -1.53 41.31
C ALA A 13 42.63 -1.97 39.84
N PHE A 14 43.48 -2.92 39.44
CA PHE A 14 43.56 -3.44 38.08
C PHE A 14 42.68 -4.67 37.82
N SER A 15 42.19 -5.33 38.88
CA SER A 15 41.29 -6.48 38.76
C SER A 15 39.79 -6.15 38.80
N CYS A 16 39.42 -4.89 39.08
CA CYS A 16 38.03 -4.42 39.05
C CYS A 16 37.62 -3.69 37.75
N PHE A 17 38.55 -3.50 36.79
CA PHE A 17 38.26 -2.80 35.53
C PHE A 17 38.03 -3.74 34.35
N CYS A 18 38.01 -5.06 34.55
CA CYS A 18 37.82 -6.04 33.48
C CYS A 18 36.50 -6.83 33.58
N LEU A 19 35.49 -6.36 34.29
CA LEU A 19 34.22 -7.12 34.43
C LEU A 19 32.95 -6.21 34.23
N SER A 20 33.03 -5.20 33.38
CA SER A 20 31.86 -4.59 32.80
C SER A 20 31.95 -4.55 31.28
N GLY A 21 32.42 -5.60 30.67
CA GLY A 21 32.06 -5.94 29.30
C GLY A 21 30.56 -6.30 29.35
N ALA A 22 29.70 -5.33 29.18
CA ALA A 22 28.33 -5.61 28.81
C ALA A 22 28.44 -6.47 27.55
N PHE A 23 28.24 -7.78 27.68
CA PHE A 23 28.10 -8.65 26.52
C PHE A 23 27.01 -8.05 25.66
N ALA A 24 27.36 -7.44 24.54
CA ALA A 24 26.41 -6.97 23.57
C ALA A 24 25.50 -8.15 23.26
N ARG A 25 24.20 -7.97 23.42
CA ARG A 25 23.22 -9.02 23.11
C ARG A 25 23.41 -9.42 21.66
N GLU A 26 23.73 -10.67 21.42
CA GLU A 26 23.75 -11.23 20.07
C GLU A 26 22.30 -11.52 19.62
N TYR A 27 21.91 -10.94 18.50
CA TYR A 27 20.60 -11.19 17.89
C TYR A 27 20.71 -12.37 16.94
N LYS A 28 19.89 -13.41 17.19
CA LYS A 28 19.87 -14.63 16.39
C LYS A 28 18.83 -14.52 15.29
N ILE A 29 19.12 -15.16 14.15
CA ILE A 29 18.14 -15.37 13.09
C ILE A 29 17.10 -16.37 13.62
N GLU A 30 15.84 -15.95 13.66
CA GLU A 30 14.71 -16.80 14.07
C GLU A 30 14.19 -17.63 12.88
N ASN A 31 14.08 -17.00 11.70
CA ASN A 31 13.66 -17.62 10.46
C ASN A 31 14.43 -17.05 9.26
N THR A 32 14.43 -17.81 8.17
CA THR A 32 14.97 -17.40 6.88
C THR A 32 13.96 -17.74 5.79
N TYR A 33 13.73 -16.80 4.86
CA TYR A 33 12.82 -16.95 3.74
C TYR A 33 13.60 -16.72 2.46
N GLU A 34 13.55 -17.68 1.54
CA GLU A 34 14.12 -17.53 0.21
C GLU A 34 13.07 -16.89 -0.70
N LEU A 35 13.28 -15.62 -1.05
CA LEU A 35 12.39 -14.84 -1.91
C LEU A 35 13.06 -14.56 -3.25
N SER A 36 12.27 -14.23 -4.27
CA SER A 36 12.79 -13.83 -5.59
C SER A 36 13.71 -12.60 -5.54
N SER A 37 13.60 -11.80 -4.48
CA SER A 37 14.44 -10.63 -4.21
C SER A 37 15.69 -10.92 -3.37
N GLY A 38 15.97 -12.20 -3.06
CA GLY A 38 17.07 -12.64 -2.20
C GLY A 38 16.62 -13.15 -0.84
N THR A 39 17.58 -13.54 -0.02
CA THR A 39 17.35 -14.13 1.30
C THR A 39 16.85 -13.07 2.28
N LEU A 40 15.68 -13.30 2.87
CA LEU A 40 15.09 -12.47 3.91
C LEU A 40 15.28 -13.13 5.27
N LYS A 41 16.07 -12.53 6.17
CA LYS A 41 16.32 -13.00 7.53
C LYS A 41 15.35 -12.34 8.51
N GLU A 42 14.74 -13.12 9.39
CA GLU A 42 13.91 -12.61 10.48
C GLU A 42 14.69 -12.61 11.79
N TYR A 43 14.75 -11.44 12.41
CA TYR A 43 15.24 -11.22 13.78
C TYR A 43 14.09 -10.73 14.66
N ARG A 44 14.29 -10.79 15.98
CA ARG A 44 13.32 -10.25 16.94
C ARG A 44 13.96 -9.34 17.96
N LEU A 45 13.39 -8.16 18.15
CA LEU A 45 13.73 -7.27 19.24
C LEU A 45 13.35 -7.92 20.59
N LYS A 46 13.83 -7.37 21.72
CA LYS A 46 13.52 -7.90 23.06
C LYS A 46 12.02 -7.96 23.38
N ASN A 47 11.22 -7.06 22.82
CA ASN A 47 9.76 -7.02 22.93
C ASN A 47 9.02 -7.84 21.85
N LYS A 48 9.76 -8.67 21.08
CA LYS A 48 9.27 -9.56 20.02
C LYS A 48 8.79 -8.87 18.73
N ILE A 49 9.07 -7.59 18.54
CA ILE A 49 8.88 -6.96 17.22
C ILE A 49 9.77 -7.71 16.21
N PRO A 50 9.20 -8.23 15.10
CA PRO A 50 10.00 -8.85 14.05
C PRO A 50 10.70 -7.78 13.22
N VAL A 51 11.96 -8.08 12.86
CA VAL A 51 12.81 -7.29 11.98
C VAL A 51 13.20 -8.18 10.80
N TYR A 52 12.69 -7.85 9.62
CA TYR A 52 12.96 -8.55 8.38
C TYR A 52 14.08 -7.85 7.62
N MET A 53 15.19 -8.53 7.40
CA MET A 53 16.37 -7.95 6.77
C MET A 53 16.75 -8.68 5.48
N ASN A 54 16.87 -7.95 4.39
CA ASN A 54 17.50 -8.41 3.16
C ASN A 54 18.75 -7.56 2.90
N THR A 55 19.92 -8.14 3.20
CA THR A 55 21.22 -7.45 3.09
C THR A 55 22.02 -7.88 1.86
N ASP A 56 21.49 -8.83 1.08
CA ASP A 56 22.09 -9.32 -0.15
C ASP A 56 21.51 -8.59 -1.40
N VAL A 57 21.63 -7.26 -1.40
CA VAL A 57 21.22 -6.41 -2.52
C VAL A 57 22.42 -5.66 -3.08
N PRO A 58 22.49 -5.45 -4.41
CA PRO A 58 23.67 -4.87 -5.06
C PRO A 58 23.80 -3.35 -4.88
N ASN A 59 22.68 -2.65 -4.59
CA ASN A 59 22.69 -1.19 -4.54
C ASN A 59 23.13 -0.63 -3.18
N GLN A 60 23.49 0.67 -3.16
CA GLN A 60 24.02 1.38 -2.00
C GLN A 60 22.93 2.24 -1.31
N VAL A 61 21.68 2.14 -1.74
CA VAL A 61 20.56 2.83 -1.10
C VAL A 61 19.86 1.86 -0.18
N ASN A 62 19.77 2.23 1.10
CA ASN A 62 19.05 1.46 2.10
C ASN A 62 17.59 1.93 2.19
N ALA A 63 16.67 1.00 2.38
CA ALA A 63 15.28 1.23 2.70
C ALA A 63 14.96 0.64 4.08
N VAL A 64 14.43 1.46 4.99
CA VAL A 64 13.97 1.02 6.32
C VAL A 64 12.52 1.42 6.48
N TYR A 65 11.64 0.43 6.62
CA TYR A 65 10.20 0.64 6.72
C TYR A 65 9.68 0.13 8.06
N ILE A 66 8.93 0.96 8.77
CA ILE A 66 8.15 0.55 9.93
C ILE A 66 6.71 0.35 9.45
N VAL A 67 6.26 -0.90 9.45
CA VAL A 67 4.89 -1.29 9.11
C VAL A 67 4.08 -1.32 10.39
N VAL A 68 2.93 -0.65 10.39
CA VAL A 68 1.94 -0.69 11.46
C VAL A 68 0.68 -1.35 10.92
N GLU A 69 0.38 -2.55 11.38
CA GLU A 69 -0.79 -3.32 10.97
C GLU A 69 -2.06 -2.81 11.67
N GLU A 70 -3.23 -3.18 11.13
CA GLU A 70 -4.55 -2.97 11.74
C GLU A 70 -4.83 -1.50 12.07
N ARG A 71 -5.06 -0.70 11.03
CA ARG A 71 -5.40 0.74 11.11
C ARG A 71 -6.19 1.13 12.34
N THR A 72 -5.53 1.67 13.36
CA THR A 72 -6.09 2.25 14.58
C THR A 72 -7.43 1.65 15.06
N GLU A 73 -7.56 0.31 14.96
CA GLU A 73 -8.75 -0.44 15.41
C GLU A 73 -10.05 -0.03 14.67
N HIS A 74 -9.92 0.30 13.36
CA HIS A 74 -11.06 0.59 12.47
C HIS A 74 -12.02 1.67 13.02
N PRO A 75 -11.55 2.91 13.18
CA PRO A 75 -12.41 4.00 13.57
C PRO A 75 -13.52 4.22 12.53
N GLY A 76 -14.63 4.85 12.94
CA GLY A 76 -15.70 5.19 12.02
C GLY A 76 -15.30 6.19 10.93
N PRO A 77 -16.15 6.41 9.90
CA PRO A 77 -15.86 7.30 8.78
C PRO A 77 -15.56 8.74 9.21
N GLU A 78 -16.04 9.17 10.38
CA GLU A 78 -15.75 10.47 11.00
C GLU A 78 -14.26 10.63 11.39
N TYR A 79 -13.48 9.55 11.35
CA TYR A 79 -12.02 9.55 11.52
C TYR A 79 -11.25 9.21 10.24
N SER A 80 -11.92 9.29 9.08
CA SER A 80 -11.25 9.11 7.78
C SER A 80 -10.01 9.98 7.68
N GLY A 81 -8.89 9.42 7.24
CA GLY A 81 -7.63 10.12 7.09
C GLY A 81 -6.89 10.49 8.39
N LEU A 82 -7.40 10.15 9.58
CA LEU A 82 -6.75 10.49 10.84
C LEU A 82 -5.35 9.85 10.95
N GLU A 83 -5.22 8.56 10.63
CA GLU A 83 -3.95 7.86 10.70
C GLU A 83 -2.97 8.33 9.63
N SER A 84 -3.40 8.57 8.39
CA SER A 84 -2.53 9.14 7.36
C SER A 84 -2.06 10.55 7.71
N SER A 85 -2.95 11.38 8.30
CA SER A 85 -2.57 12.71 8.82
C SER A 85 -1.57 12.64 9.98
N LEU A 86 -1.66 11.60 10.83
CA LEU A 86 -0.66 11.35 11.85
C LEU A 86 0.70 11.03 11.23
N PHE A 87 0.74 10.10 10.27
CA PHE A 87 1.98 9.72 9.61
C PHE A 87 2.61 10.90 8.86
N GLU A 88 1.79 11.76 8.24
CA GLU A 88 2.27 13.01 7.65
C GLU A 88 2.89 13.94 8.71
N MET A 89 2.20 14.17 9.85
CA MET A 89 2.75 14.96 10.96
C MET A 89 4.06 14.41 11.51
N MET A 90 4.25 13.10 11.50
CA MET A 90 5.51 12.47 11.93
C MET A 90 6.67 12.82 11.00
N THR A 91 6.44 13.10 9.71
CA THR A 91 7.47 13.58 8.79
C THR A 91 7.86 15.03 9.02
N TYR A 92 7.03 15.81 9.71
CA TYR A 92 7.27 17.23 9.96
C TYR A 92 8.12 17.51 11.19
N GLY A 93 8.61 16.49 11.88
CA GLY A 93 9.58 16.67 12.94
C GLY A 93 9.28 15.90 14.21
N SER A 94 10.29 15.87 15.07
CA SER A 94 10.24 15.25 16.37
C SER A 94 10.52 16.26 17.49
N LYS A 95 10.39 15.82 18.73
CA LYS A 95 10.78 16.64 19.90
C LYS A 95 12.25 17.06 19.85
N LYS A 96 13.12 16.26 19.21
CA LYS A 96 14.56 16.52 19.11
C LYS A 96 14.96 17.21 17.81
N TYR A 97 14.28 16.89 16.71
CA TYR A 97 14.63 17.36 15.37
C TYR A 97 13.45 18.14 14.77
N ARG A 98 13.62 19.47 14.64
CA ARG A 98 12.61 20.32 14.00
C ARG A 98 12.55 20.09 12.49
N TYR A 99 11.45 20.47 11.88
CA TYR A 99 11.18 20.28 10.45
C TYR A 99 12.30 20.78 9.55
N GLU A 100 12.81 22.00 9.82
CA GLU A 100 13.87 22.61 9.02
C GLU A 100 15.18 21.79 9.06
N ILE A 101 15.46 21.14 10.20
CA ILE A 101 16.63 20.26 10.34
C ILE A 101 16.41 19.00 9.49
N ILE A 102 15.21 18.41 9.53
CA ILE A 102 14.90 17.21 8.72
C ILE A 102 15.01 17.52 7.22
N GLN A 103 14.49 18.66 6.77
CA GLN A 103 14.62 19.11 5.39
C GLN A 103 16.09 19.32 4.99
N ALA A 104 16.87 19.97 5.84
CA ALA A 104 18.29 20.19 5.59
C ALA A 104 19.09 18.88 5.52
N LEU A 105 18.80 17.92 6.40
CA LEU A 105 19.41 16.58 6.37
C LEU A 105 18.96 15.79 5.14
N GLY A 106 17.68 15.86 4.78
CA GLY A 106 17.14 15.26 3.57
C GLY A 106 17.86 15.74 2.32
N TYR A 107 18.03 17.05 2.19
CA TYR A 107 18.79 17.65 1.07
C TYR A 107 20.27 17.25 1.12
N LYS A 108 20.93 17.37 2.29
CA LYS A 108 22.36 17.11 2.45
C LYS A 108 22.73 15.66 2.14
N TYR A 109 21.93 14.71 2.59
CA TYR A 109 22.22 13.27 2.51
C TYR A 109 21.39 12.56 1.44
N GLN A 110 20.60 13.31 0.65
CA GLN A 110 19.68 12.74 -0.34
C GLN A 110 18.83 11.63 0.26
N SER A 111 18.35 11.87 1.50
CA SER A 111 17.49 10.95 2.23
C SER A 111 16.05 11.42 2.22
N SER A 112 15.12 10.47 2.30
CA SER A 112 13.70 10.77 2.37
C SER A 112 13.03 10.00 3.49
N ILE A 113 12.30 10.73 4.35
CA ILE A 113 11.37 10.17 5.33
C ILE A 113 9.97 10.42 4.77
N GLY A 114 9.18 9.37 4.63
CA GLY A 114 7.85 9.44 4.07
C GLY A 114 6.90 8.42 4.68
N HIS A 115 5.71 8.32 4.11
CA HIS A 115 4.72 7.35 4.54
C HIS A 115 3.72 7.02 3.43
N TYR A 116 2.98 5.94 3.62
CA TYR A 116 1.73 5.67 2.92
C TYR A 116 0.80 4.85 3.80
N SER A 117 -0.50 4.95 3.54
CA SER A 117 -1.52 4.23 4.28
C SER A 117 -2.39 3.41 3.34
N LEU A 118 -2.62 2.15 3.71
CA LEU A 118 -3.56 1.23 3.08
C LEU A 118 -4.72 0.94 4.03
N TYR A 119 -5.75 0.26 3.57
CA TYR A 119 -6.86 -0.16 4.45
C TYR A 119 -6.42 -1.14 5.54
N SER A 120 -5.38 -1.92 5.31
CA SER A 120 -4.85 -2.93 6.24
C SER A 120 -3.78 -2.42 7.21
N GLY A 121 -3.28 -1.21 7.02
CA GLY A 121 -2.24 -0.63 7.86
C GLY A 121 -1.49 0.51 7.20
N SER A 122 -0.54 1.07 7.92
CA SER A 122 0.28 2.19 7.46
C SER A 122 1.77 1.85 7.50
N VAL A 123 2.53 2.51 6.65
CA VAL A 123 3.98 2.31 6.53
C VAL A 123 4.69 3.64 6.66
N PHE A 124 5.64 3.73 7.59
CA PHE A 124 6.56 4.85 7.72
C PHE A 124 7.87 4.46 7.06
N THR A 125 8.39 5.27 6.15
CA THR A 125 9.47 4.90 5.26
C THR A 125 10.69 5.78 5.43
N LEU A 126 11.88 5.17 5.33
CA LEU A 126 13.15 5.85 5.18
C LEU A 126 13.88 5.27 3.99
N ASN A 127 14.38 6.14 3.10
CA ASN A 127 15.33 5.77 2.07
C ASN A 127 16.57 6.68 2.21
N CYS A 128 17.75 6.10 2.25
CA CYS A 128 18.98 6.88 2.29
C CYS A 128 20.18 6.08 1.77
N ILE A 129 21.24 6.79 1.35
CA ILE A 129 22.50 6.16 1.00
C ILE A 129 23.11 5.51 2.25
N ASN A 130 23.63 4.28 2.15
CA ASN A 130 24.11 3.49 3.27
C ASN A 130 25.15 4.21 4.14
N TYR A 131 26.01 5.04 3.56
CA TYR A 131 27.04 5.82 4.27
C TYR A 131 26.47 6.79 5.32
N TYR A 132 25.21 7.20 5.19
CA TYR A 132 24.58 8.20 6.06
C TYR A 132 23.49 7.59 6.96
N MET A 133 23.42 6.26 7.01
CA MET A 133 22.40 5.56 7.82
C MET A 133 22.53 5.91 9.31
N ASP A 134 23.75 6.04 9.83
CA ASP A 134 23.98 6.32 11.23
C ASP A 134 23.57 7.74 11.65
N GLU A 135 23.57 8.69 10.72
CA GLU A 135 23.09 10.05 10.94
C GLU A 135 21.59 10.17 10.83
N ILE A 136 20.96 9.42 9.90
CA ILE A 136 19.54 9.58 9.58
C ILE A 136 18.64 8.62 10.34
N LEU A 137 19.08 7.39 10.64
CA LEU A 137 18.28 6.42 11.38
C LEU A 137 17.78 6.95 12.74
N PRO A 138 18.61 7.63 13.55
CA PRO A 138 18.14 8.22 14.82
C PRO A 138 17.05 9.29 14.61
N VAL A 139 17.14 10.09 13.54
CA VAL A 139 16.13 11.10 13.18
C VAL A 139 14.81 10.43 12.82
N TYR A 140 14.86 9.42 11.94
CA TYR A 140 13.71 8.64 11.52
C TYR A 140 12.99 7.97 12.70
N LEU A 141 13.74 7.29 13.57
CA LEU A 141 13.19 6.62 14.74
C LEU A 141 12.59 7.62 15.75
N ASP A 142 13.22 8.79 15.94
CA ASP A 142 12.68 9.82 16.85
C ASP A 142 11.42 10.47 16.26
N CYS A 143 11.32 10.66 14.93
CA CYS A 143 10.10 11.10 14.28
C CYS A 143 8.94 10.12 14.48
N PHE A 144 9.21 8.81 14.44
CA PHE A 144 8.20 7.78 14.68
C PHE A 144 7.76 7.72 16.16
N ILE A 145 8.72 7.74 17.10
CA ILE A 145 8.45 7.56 18.54
C ILE A 145 8.01 8.85 19.23
N ASN A 146 8.59 9.99 18.88
CA ASN A 146 8.44 11.26 19.57
C ASN A 146 8.08 12.42 18.63
N PRO A 147 7.04 12.32 17.79
CA PRO A 147 6.66 13.42 16.90
C PRO A 147 6.41 14.71 17.70
N SER A 148 6.76 15.84 17.11
CA SER A 148 6.66 17.14 17.77
C SER A 148 5.22 17.61 17.94
N PHE A 149 4.33 17.29 17.00
CA PHE A 149 2.99 17.87 16.88
C PHE A 149 3.03 19.41 16.91
N ASP A 150 3.98 19.98 16.17
CA ASP A 150 4.18 21.43 16.09
C ASP A 150 2.94 22.12 15.52
N GLU A 151 2.45 23.16 16.20
CA GLU A 151 1.21 23.85 15.83
C GLU A 151 1.29 24.55 14.47
N LYS A 152 2.47 25.09 14.12
CA LYS A 152 2.68 25.75 12.82
C LYS A 152 2.63 24.73 11.69
N GLN A 153 3.29 23.58 11.85
CA GLN A 153 3.26 22.51 10.87
C GLN A 153 1.86 21.89 10.77
N PHE A 154 1.16 21.75 11.90
CA PHE A 154 -0.23 21.29 11.90
C PHE A 154 -1.17 22.27 11.18
N ALA A 155 -0.98 23.59 11.33
CA ALA A 155 -1.77 24.56 10.59
C ALA A 155 -1.56 24.44 9.06
N LEU A 156 -0.33 24.18 8.60
CA LEU A 156 -0.03 23.92 7.19
C LEU A 156 -0.68 22.63 6.72
N LEU A 157 -0.60 21.54 7.50
CA LEU A 157 -1.30 20.29 7.19
C LEU A 157 -2.81 20.54 7.03
N LYS A 158 -3.44 21.24 7.96
CA LYS A 158 -4.89 21.56 7.89
C LYS A 158 -5.23 22.37 6.64
N GLN A 159 -4.37 23.30 6.23
CA GLN A 159 -4.55 24.05 4.99
C GLN A 159 -4.50 23.16 3.75
N HIS A 160 -3.52 22.25 3.66
CA HIS A 160 -3.40 21.30 2.55
C HIS A 160 -4.61 20.34 2.51
N LEU A 161 -5.04 19.84 3.67
CA LEU A 161 -6.23 18.98 3.75
C LEU A 161 -7.49 19.70 3.28
N LEU A 162 -7.70 20.95 3.69
CA LEU A 162 -8.84 21.75 3.25
C LEU A 162 -8.81 21.99 1.74
N GLN A 163 -7.64 22.29 1.19
CA GLN A 163 -7.48 22.45 -0.26
C GLN A 163 -7.79 21.14 -1.00
N SER A 164 -7.31 19.98 -0.49
CA SER A 164 -7.61 18.68 -1.08
C SER A 164 -9.11 18.35 -1.05
N ILE A 165 -9.79 18.61 0.07
CA ILE A 165 -11.24 18.42 0.21
C ILE A 165 -11.98 19.32 -0.79
N THR A 166 -11.60 20.61 -0.88
CA THR A 166 -12.22 21.56 -1.79
C THR A 166 -12.06 21.12 -3.26
N SER A 167 -10.85 20.66 -3.63
CA SER A 167 -10.58 20.13 -4.97
C SER A 167 -11.43 18.87 -5.25
N SER A 168 -11.52 17.96 -4.28
CA SER A 168 -12.33 16.74 -4.43
C SER A 168 -13.83 17.02 -4.57
N LYS A 169 -14.36 18.02 -3.85
CA LYS A 169 -15.77 18.44 -3.97
C LYS A 169 -16.12 18.99 -5.35
N ASN A 170 -15.15 19.58 -6.03
CA ASN A 170 -15.33 20.17 -7.36
C ASN A 170 -14.89 19.21 -8.48
N SER A 171 -14.48 18.00 -8.16
CA SER A 171 -14.07 16.98 -9.12
C SER A 171 -15.20 15.97 -9.34
N PRO A 172 -15.78 15.92 -10.56
CA PRO A 172 -16.80 14.91 -10.90
C PRO A 172 -16.38 13.49 -10.57
N ASP A 173 -15.14 13.11 -10.92
CA ASP A 173 -14.59 11.78 -10.67
C ASP A 173 -14.52 11.48 -9.17
N SER A 174 -14.06 12.45 -8.37
CA SER A 174 -13.97 12.29 -6.90
C SER A 174 -15.35 12.10 -6.27
N ILE A 175 -16.36 12.82 -6.73
CA ILE A 175 -17.76 12.70 -6.28
C ILE A 175 -18.30 11.31 -6.64
N LEU A 176 -18.06 10.85 -7.87
CA LEU A 176 -18.49 9.55 -8.34
C LEU A 176 -17.88 8.42 -7.48
N PHE A 177 -16.57 8.40 -7.34
CA PHE A 177 -15.89 7.37 -6.54
C PHE A 177 -16.19 7.44 -5.04
N ASP A 178 -16.45 8.63 -4.49
CA ASP A 178 -16.89 8.75 -3.09
C ASP A 178 -18.32 8.22 -2.90
N THR A 179 -19.20 8.43 -3.87
CA THR A 179 -20.57 7.85 -3.89
C THR A 179 -20.50 6.33 -3.96
N ILE A 180 -19.69 5.78 -4.87
CA ILE A 180 -19.45 4.34 -4.98
C ILE A 180 -18.96 3.78 -3.64
N ARG A 181 -17.93 4.37 -3.05
CA ARG A 181 -17.38 3.94 -1.77
C ARG A 181 -18.42 3.94 -0.66
N LYS A 182 -19.17 5.02 -0.52
CA LYS A 182 -20.22 5.16 0.51
C LYS A 182 -21.34 4.12 0.36
N GLN A 183 -21.69 3.78 -0.86
CA GLN A 183 -22.70 2.76 -1.12
C GLN A 183 -22.15 1.35 -0.92
N VAL A 184 -21.05 1.01 -1.57
CA VAL A 184 -20.50 -0.36 -1.60
C VAL A 184 -20.04 -0.81 -0.21
N TYR A 185 -19.41 0.10 0.55
CA TYR A 185 -18.88 -0.20 1.89
C TYR A 185 -19.74 0.32 3.04
N LYS A 186 -21.04 0.57 2.82
CA LYS A 186 -21.95 1.23 3.75
C LYS A 186 -21.85 0.73 5.19
N ASP A 187 -21.76 -0.58 5.39
CA ASP A 187 -21.71 -1.21 6.71
C ASP A 187 -20.36 -1.87 7.01
N SER A 188 -19.32 -1.48 6.27
CA SER A 188 -17.98 -2.03 6.36
C SER A 188 -17.00 -1.03 7.01
N PRO A 189 -16.01 -1.50 7.78
CA PRO A 189 -14.88 -0.67 8.20
C PRO A 189 -14.12 -0.01 7.06
N LEU A 190 -14.22 -0.56 5.84
CA LEU A 190 -13.65 0.02 4.62
C LEU A 190 -14.32 1.34 4.20
N LEU A 191 -15.47 1.68 4.79
CA LEU A 191 -16.07 3.00 4.66
C LEU A 191 -15.16 4.11 5.22
N THR A 192 -14.36 3.81 6.24
CA THR A 192 -13.34 4.72 6.75
C THR A 192 -12.20 4.87 5.74
N SER A 193 -12.15 6.00 5.05
CA SER A 193 -11.14 6.29 4.03
C SER A 193 -9.73 6.44 4.63
N THR A 194 -8.69 6.14 3.84
CA THR A 194 -7.31 6.52 4.16
C THR A 194 -7.05 8.01 3.97
N SER A 195 -7.85 8.68 3.14
CA SER A 195 -7.80 10.12 2.92
C SER A 195 -8.83 10.85 3.79
N VAL A 196 -8.49 12.08 4.22
CA VAL A 196 -9.41 12.94 4.96
C VAL A 196 -10.60 13.29 4.07
N LYS A 197 -11.78 13.18 4.64
CA LYS A 197 -13.05 13.56 4.01
C LYS A 197 -13.62 14.79 4.71
N GLU A 198 -14.62 15.44 4.11
CA GLU A 198 -15.25 16.60 4.70
C GLU A 198 -15.81 16.29 6.10
N GLU A 199 -16.52 15.19 6.22
CA GLU A 199 -17.11 14.70 7.48
C GLU A 199 -16.10 14.36 8.57
N SER A 200 -14.83 14.13 8.20
CA SER A 200 -13.76 13.81 9.15
C SER A 200 -12.81 14.99 9.45
N PHE A 201 -12.89 16.08 8.68
CA PHE A 201 -11.93 17.18 8.75
C PHE A 201 -11.82 17.80 10.15
N ASP A 202 -12.94 18.01 10.84
CA ASP A 202 -12.96 18.62 12.19
C ASP A 202 -12.37 17.70 13.25
N ASN A 203 -12.36 16.38 13.00
CA ASN A 203 -11.74 15.40 13.90
C ASN A 203 -10.22 15.28 13.71
N ILE A 204 -9.65 15.87 12.66
CA ILE A 204 -8.19 15.98 12.50
C ILE A 204 -7.70 17.11 13.42
N THR A 205 -7.39 16.75 14.64
CA THR A 205 -6.92 17.66 15.71
C THR A 205 -5.67 17.10 16.37
N ILE A 206 -4.81 17.97 16.93
CA ILE A 206 -3.61 17.53 17.65
C ILE A 206 -3.95 16.52 18.78
N PRO A 207 -5.00 16.71 19.61
CA PRO A 207 -5.38 15.72 20.60
C PRO A 207 -5.73 14.36 20.01
N ASN A 208 -6.48 14.33 18.89
CA ASN A 208 -6.86 13.08 18.24
C ASN A 208 -5.65 12.41 17.57
N LEU A 209 -4.74 13.18 16.94
CA LEU A 209 -3.48 12.67 16.40
C LEU A 209 -2.61 12.05 17.48
N LYS A 210 -2.51 12.67 18.67
CA LYS A 210 -1.79 12.12 19.83
C LYS A 210 -2.39 10.80 20.31
N LYS A 211 -3.72 10.73 20.43
CA LYS A 211 -4.42 9.47 20.78
C LYS A 211 -4.20 8.37 19.74
N CYS A 212 -4.22 8.74 18.46
CA CYS A 212 -3.92 7.81 17.36
C CYS A 212 -2.46 7.33 17.47
N HIS A 213 -1.51 8.24 17.71
CA HIS A 213 -0.10 7.90 17.91
C HIS A 213 0.12 6.92 19.07
N GLU A 214 -0.53 7.12 20.19
CA GLU A 214 -0.46 6.18 21.32
C GLU A 214 -0.95 4.78 20.95
N LYS A 215 -1.93 4.67 20.05
CA LYS A 215 -2.46 3.37 19.57
C LYS A 215 -1.53 2.67 18.59
N ILE A 216 -0.83 3.40 17.72
CA ILE A 216 0.12 2.80 16.79
C ILE A 216 1.42 2.37 17.45
N LEU A 217 1.80 2.95 18.62
CA LEU A 217 2.96 2.55 19.40
C LEU A 217 2.71 1.24 20.18
N ASP A 218 2.40 0.18 19.43
CA ASP A 218 2.11 -1.15 19.94
C ASP A 218 3.05 -2.18 19.32
N ALA A 219 3.86 -2.82 20.14
CA ALA A 219 4.79 -3.86 19.69
C ALA A 219 4.10 -5.05 18.99
N GLY A 220 2.79 -5.25 19.22
CA GLY A 220 2.01 -6.29 18.54
C GLY A 220 1.68 -5.96 17.09
N LYS A 221 1.59 -4.65 16.76
CA LYS A 221 1.23 -4.17 15.41
C LYS A 221 2.44 -3.85 14.54
N ILE A 222 3.61 -3.64 15.14
CA ILE A 222 4.79 -3.13 14.44
C ILE A 222 5.62 -4.28 13.88
N LYS A 223 6.05 -4.11 12.63
CA LYS A 223 7.09 -4.89 11.97
C LYS A 223 8.10 -3.95 11.33
N VAL A 224 9.37 -4.34 11.31
CA VAL A 224 10.42 -3.54 10.64
C VAL A 224 10.94 -4.32 9.45
N ILE A 225 11.12 -3.63 8.33
CA ILE A 225 11.73 -4.15 7.11
C ILE A 225 12.97 -3.31 6.84
N ALA A 226 14.10 -3.97 6.61
CA ALA A 226 15.36 -3.33 6.24
C ALA A 226 15.95 -4.01 5.01
N VAL A 227 16.09 -3.27 3.93
CA VAL A 227 16.64 -3.75 2.67
C VAL A 227 17.83 -2.86 2.27
N GLY A 228 18.99 -3.45 2.11
CA GLY A 228 20.19 -2.68 1.79
C GLY A 228 21.46 -3.23 2.45
N LYS A 229 22.49 -2.40 2.57
CA LYS A 229 23.75 -2.74 3.21
C LYS A 229 23.75 -2.30 4.67
N PHE A 230 23.74 -3.25 5.59
CA PHE A 230 23.74 -3.02 7.04
C PHE A 230 24.77 -3.91 7.75
N ASP A 231 25.34 -3.41 8.85
CA ASP A 231 25.79 -4.28 9.94
C ASP A 231 24.54 -4.71 10.69
N GLU A 232 24.14 -5.97 10.56
CA GLU A 232 22.87 -6.50 11.07
C GLU A 232 22.77 -6.38 12.60
N GLN A 233 23.85 -6.70 13.33
CA GLN A 233 23.86 -6.68 14.79
C GLN A 233 23.78 -5.25 15.34
N ASP A 234 24.55 -4.33 14.78
CA ASP A 234 24.53 -2.92 15.14
C ASP A 234 23.17 -2.29 14.82
N PHE A 235 22.65 -2.53 13.61
CA PHE A 235 21.33 -2.01 13.19
C PHE A 235 20.21 -2.47 14.13
N ILE A 236 20.14 -3.78 14.42
CA ILE A 236 19.12 -4.35 15.30
C ILE A 236 19.28 -3.80 16.73
N SER A 237 20.50 -3.62 17.20
CA SER A 237 20.78 -3.01 18.51
C SER A 237 20.22 -1.57 18.62
N LYS A 238 20.38 -0.77 17.56
CA LYS A 238 19.82 0.59 17.48
C LYS A 238 18.28 0.58 17.49
N LEU A 239 17.66 -0.36 16.79
CA LEU A 239 16.20 -0.56 16.84
C LEU A 239 15.74 -0.99 18.24
N ASP A 240 16.45 -1.91 18.87
CA ASP A 240 16.11 -2.43 20.21
C ASP A 240 16.24 -1.38 21.31
N ALA A 241 17.17 -0.42 21.14
CA ALA A 241 17.33 0.72 22.03
C ALA A 241 16.14 1.71 21.97
N THR A 242 15.32 1.66 20.92
CA THR A 242 14.17 2.53 20.67
C THR A 242 12.85 1.74 20.62
N LEU A 243 12.55 1.10 19.51
CA LEU A 243 11.32 0.31 19.29
C LEU A 243 11.19 -0.86 20.28
N GLY A 244 12.32 -1.46 20.70
CA GLY A 244 12.34 -2.54 21.67
C GLY A 244 11.81 -2.14 23.07
N LYS A 245 11.57 -0.86 23.37
CA LYS A 245 10.94 -0.37 24.60
C LYS A 245 9.42 -0.34 24.56
N LEU A 246 8.83 -0.47 23.39
CA LEU A 246 7.38 -0.43 23.21
C LEU A 246 6.72 -1.65 23.88
N LYS A 247 5.54 -1.43 24.43
CA LYS A 247 4.73 -2.50 25.05
C LYS A 247 3.86 -3.15 23.99
N LYS A 248 3.61 -4.44 24.16
CA LYS A 248 2.59 -5.17 23.38
C LYS A 248 1.24 -5.00 24.05
N ARG A 249 0.22 -4.67 23.25
CA ARG A 249 -1.18 -4.54 23.66
C ARG A 249 -2.03 -5.56 22.90
N THR A 250 -3.28 -5.70 23.28
CA THR A 250 -4.27 -6.46 22.51
C THR A 250 -4.97 -5.52 21.54
N PHE A 251 -5.15 -5.93 20.29
CA PHE A 251 -5.88 -5.17 19.28
C PHE A 251 -6.79 -6.12 18.45
N LEU A 252 -7.78 -5.54 17.78
CA LEU A 252 -8.69 -6.27 16.90
C LEU A 252 -8.02 -6.52 15.55
N ALA A 253 -8.07 -7.76 15.09
CA ALA A 253 -7.58 -8.12 13.77
C ALA A 253 -8.59 -7.73 12.68
N MET A 254 -8.08 -7.25 11.53
CA MET A 254 -8.91 -6.82 10.39
C MET A 254 -9.84 -7.93 9.87
N ASN A 255 -9.43 -9.19 9.97
CA ASN A 255 -10.22 -10.34 9.49
C ASN A 255 -11.60 -10.46 10.16
N ASP A 256 -11.75 -9.94 11.38
CA ASP A 256 -12.99 -10.08 12.15
C ASP A 256 -14.05 -9.03 11.74
N VAL A 257 -13.73 -8.15 10.80
CA VAL A 257 -14.56 -6.99 10.44
C VAL A 257 -15.03 -6.96 8.98
N TYR A 258 -14.78 -8.03 8.19
CA TYR A 258 -15.27 -8.11 6.82
C TYR A 258 -16.79 -8.28 6.77
N LYS A 259 -17.40 -7.46 5.93
CA LYS A 259 -18.84 -7.54 5.61
C LYS A 259 -19.04 -7.66 4.11
N PRO A 260 -20.14 -8.31 3.66
CA PRO A 260 -20.48 -8.36 2.25
C PRO A 260 -20.56 -6.97 1.64
N LEU A 261 -20.14 -6.86 0.38
CA LEU A 261 -20.28 -5.63 -0.40
C LEU A 261 -21.74 -5.31 -0.65
N ASN A 262 -22.11 -4.04 -0.50
CA ASN A 262 -23.46 -3.57 -0.82
C ASN A 262 -23.51 -3.08 -2.28
N ILE A 263 -23.53 -4.05 -3.21
CA ILE A 263 -23.67 -3.79 -4.65
C ILE A 263 -25.13 -3.90 -5.01
N GLY A 264 -25.74 -2.79 -5.44
CA GLY A 264 -27.13 -2.74 -5.91
C GLY A 264 -27.26 -3.24 -7.34
N SER A 265 -28.49 -3.18 -7.88
CA SER A 265 -28.79 -3.54 -9.28
C SER A 265 -29.21 -2.34 -10.13
N GLU A 266 -29.62 -1.24 -9.49
CA GLU A 266 -30.10 -0.06 -10.21
C GLU A 266 -28.95 0.85 -10.63
N LYS A 267 -29.12 1.51 -11.78
CA LYS A 267 -28.16 2.53 -12.25
C LYS A 267 -28.20 3.74 -11.33
N VAL A 268 -27.04 4.25 -10.99
CA VAL A 268 -26.88 5.51 -10.25
C VAL A 268 -26.37 6.57 -11.21
N VAL A 269 -27.14 7.61 -11.42
CA VAL A 269 -26.75 8.73 -12.29
C VAL A 269 -26.53 9.96 -11.43
N LEU A 270 -25.33 10.52 -11.52
CA LEU A 270 -24.92 11.77 -10.89
C LEU A 270 -24.72 12.82 -11.97
N THR A 271 -25.06 14.07 -11.66
CA THR A 271 -24.84 15.20 -12.55
C THR A 271 -23.87 16.19 -11.93
N HIS A 272 -23.03 16.80 -12.76
CA HIS A 272 -22.14 17.86 -12.34
C HIS A 272 -21.80 18.77 -13.52
N LYS A 273 -21.81 20.09 -13.29
CA LYS A 273 -21.55 21.10 -14.37
C LYS A 273 -20.19 20.89 -15.05
N ASP A 274 -19.16 20.52 -14.30
CA ASP A 274 -17.80 20.33 -14.81
C ASP A 274 -17.56 18.92 -15.39
N ALA A 275 -18.59 18.05 -15.41
CA ALA A 275 -18.52 16.75 -16.07
C ALA A 275 -18.77 16.84 -17.57
N LYS A 276 -19.32 17.95 -18.08
CA LYS A 276 -19.63 18.13 -19.51
C LYS A 276 -18.37 18.02 -20.37
N GLY A 277 -18.32 17.04 -21.29
CA GLY A 277 -17.15 16.69 -22.09
C GLY A 277 -16.07 15.89 -21.35
N SER A 278 -16.37 15.50 -20.11
CA SER A 278 -15.53 14.64 -19.28
C SER A 278 -16.36 13.58 -18.55
N GLU A 279 -17.48 13.20 -19.13
CA GLU A 279 -18.42 12.22 -18.59
C GLU A 279 -17.71 10.90 -18.30
N MET A 280 -18.15 10.23 -17.24
CA MET A 280 -17.57 8.96 -16.79
C MET A 280 -18.66 7.92 -16.55
N ILE A 281 -18.41 6.71 -17.00
CA ILE A 281 -19.23 5.54 -16.70
C ILE A 281 -18.37 4.53 -15.95
N VAL A 282 -18.89 4.02 -14.84
CA VAL A 282 -18.21 3.02 -14.00
C VAL A 282 -19.16 1.87 -13.71
N ARG A 283 -18.72 0.66 -13.95
CA ARG A 283 -19.38 -0.56 -13.50
C ARG A 283 -18.58 -1.16 -12.37
N ILE A 284 -19.19 -1.29 -11.20
CA ILE A 284 -18.62 -1.97 -10.04
C ILE A 284 -19.15 -3.41 -10.01
N PHE A 285 -18.27 -4.37 -9.71
CA PHE A 285 -18.66 -5.77 -9.58
C PHE A 285 -17.88 -6.49 -8.48
N GLU A 286 -18.41 -7.63 -8.01
CA GLU A 286 -17.70 -8.50 -7.07
C GLU A 286 -16.47 -9.12 -7.77
N SER A 287 -15.31 -9.09 -7.12
CA SER A 287 -14.07 -9.61 -7.70
C SER A 287 -13.33 -10.54 -6.74
N PRO A 288 -12.36 -11.34 -7.21
CA PRO A 288 -11.63 -12.25 -6.33
C PRO A 288 -10.79 -11.50 -5.31
N SER A 289 -10.92 -11.87 -4.03
CA SER A 289 -10.04 -11.39 -2.94
C SER A 289 -8.58 -11.79 -3.21
N VAL A 290 -7.64 -11.02 -2.67
CA VAL A 290 -6.20 -11.34 -2.70
C VAL A 290 -5.86 -12.72 -2.10
N LEU A 291 -6.73 -13.26 -1.26
CA LEU A 291 -6.60 -14.61 -0.68
C LEU A 291 -7.27 -15.71 -1.51
N SER A 292 -7.97 -15.36 -2.59
CA SER A 292 -8.64 -16.31 -3.47
C SER A 292 -7.66 -16.96 -4.45
N ASP A 293 -7.84 -18.25 -4.73
CA ASP A 293 -7.13 -18.95 -5.81
C ASP A 293 -7.39 -18.32 -7.18
N ASP A 294 -8.53 -17.63 -7.36
CA ASP A 294 -8.88 -16.92 -8.59
C ASP A 294 -8.17 -15.56 -8.74
N TYR A 295 -7.45 -15.06 -7.70
CA TYR A 295 -6.92 -13.69 -7.70
C TYR A 295 -5.96 -13.43 -8.87
N VAL A 296 -4.94 -14.25 -9.03
CA VAL A 296 -3.92 -14.08 -10.08
C VAL A 296 -4.53 -14.22 -11.47
N CYS A 297 -5.40 -15.21 -11.65
CA CYS A 297 -6.15 -15.39 -12.89
C CYS A 297 -7.05 -14.19 -13.17
N GLY A 298 -7.73 -13.65 -12.15
CA GLY A 298 -8.57 -12.46 -12.25
C GLY A 298 -7.82 -11.23 -12.71
N GLN A 299 -6.60 -10.99 -12.19
CA GLN A 299 -5.74 -9.88 -12.62
C GLN A 299 -5.37 -10.00 -14.13
N ILE A 300 -4.98 -11.19 -14.56
CA ILE A 300 -4.66 -11.46 -15.99
C ILE A 300 -5.92 -11.30 -16.85
N THR A 301 -7.05 -11.83 -16.40
CA THR A 301 -8.36 -11.70 -17.07
C THR A 301 -8.74 -10.23 -17.25
N SER A 302 -8.55 -9.41 -16.21
CA SER A 302 -8.80 -7.98 -16.24
C SER A 302 -7.92 -7.25 -17.26
N ASP A 303 -6.62 -7.57 -17.34
CA ASP A 303 -5.70 -6.98 -18.33
C ASP A 303 -6.12 -7.35 -19.78
N ILE A 304 -6.55 -8.60 -20.03
CA ILE A 304 -7.05 -9.05 -21.33
C ILE A 304 -8.36 -8.32 -21.68
N PHE A 305 -9.29 -8.24 -20.73
CA PHE A 305 -10.56 -7.57 -20.94
C PHE A 305 -10.41 -6.06 -21.15
N SER A 306 -9.49 -5.42 -20.43
CA SER A 306 -9.12 -4.01 -20.65
C SER A 306 -8.71 -3.75 -22.10
N THR A 307 -7.87 -4.62 -22.68
CA THR A 307 -7.45 -4.49 -24.08
C THR A 307 -8.63 -4.65 -25.03
N THR A 308 -9.53 -5.59 -24.77
CA THR A 308 -10.74 -5.79 -25.57
C THR A 308 -11.65 -4.55 -25.49
N MET A 309 -11.86 -3.99 -24.29
CA MET A 309 -12.61 -2.74 -24.12
C MET A 309 -11.96 -1.57 -24.85
N PHE A 310 -10.62 -1.44 -24.76
CA PHE A 310 -9.91 -0.38 -25.45
C PHE A 310 -10.10 -0.46 -26.98
N ASN A 311 -9.91 -1.62 -27.56
CA ASN A 311 -10.00 -1.82 -29.00
C ASN A 311 -11.45 -1.70 -29.53
N ILE A 312 -12.47 -2.07 -28.76
CA ILE A 312 -13.87 -1.93 -29.17
C ILE A 312 -14.39 -0.53 -28.85
N ILE A 313 -14.37 -0.13 -27.60
CA ILE A 313 -15.08 1.07 -27.16
C ILE A 313 -14.37 2.34 -27.66
N ARG A 314 -13.02 2.37 -27.62
CA ARG A 314 -12.25 3.52 -28.08
C ARG A 314 -11.89 3.44 -29.57
N GLU A 315 -11.21 2.38 -30.01
CA GLU A 315 -10.63 2.37 -31.35
C GLU A 315 -11.68 2.12 -32.43
N LYS A 316 -12.64 1.20 -32.19
CA LYS A 316 -13.71 0.91 -33.16
C LYS A 316 -14.81 1.95 -33.15
N TYR A 317 -15.30 2.35 -31.96
CA TYR A 317 -16.48 3.21 -31.84
C TYR A 317 -16.16 4.67 -31.48
N GLY A 318 -14.95 4.98 -31.03
CA GLY A 318 -14.57 6.33 -30.58
C GLY A 318 -15.39 6.82 -29.38
N ALA A 319 -16.01 5.92 -28.61
CA ALA A 319 -17.03 6.24 -27.63
C ALA A 319 -16.49 6.76 -26.29
N CYS A 320 -15.20 6.59 -26.02
CA CYS A 320 -14.55 7.18 -24.84
C CYS A 320 -13.04 7.29 -25.03
N TYR A 321 -12.39 8.04 -24.13
CA TYR A 321 -10.92 8.21 -24.20
C TYR A 321 -10.16 7.05 -23.54
N THR A 322 -10.57 6.61 -22.36
CA THR A 322 -9.88 5.53 -21.63
C THR A 322 -10.91 4.53 -21.08
N PRO A 323 -11.20 3.45 -21.82
CA PRO A 323 -11.92 2.31 -21.26
C PRO A 323 -10.92 1.35 -20.61
N ALA A 324 -11.22 0.80 -19.45
CA ALA A 324 -10.40 -0.21 -18.81
C ALA A 324 -11.20 -1.06 -17.81
N SER A 325 -10.65 -2.22 -17.49
CA SER A 325 -11.08 -3.10 -16.41
C SER A 325 -9.95 -3.29 -15.41
N GLN A 326 -10.25 -3.30 -14.13
CA GLN A 326 -9.26 -3.54 -13.08
C GLN A 326 -9.89 -4.21 -11.86
N ILE A 327 -9.07 -4.94 -11.11
CA ILE A 327 -9.43 -5.57 -9.85
C ILE A 327 -8.59 -4.98 -8.73
N GLU A 328 -9.23 -4.55 -7.64
CA GLU A 328 -8.52 -4.08 -6.46
C GLU A 328 -7.74 -5.20 -5.77
N SER A 329 -6.53 -4.89 -5.31
CA SER A 329 -5.72 -5.77 -4.47
C SER A 329 -6.11 -5.61 -3.00
N SER A 330 -7.22 -6.21 -2.59
CA SER A 330 -7.82 -6.06 -1.27
C SER A 330 -8.39 -7.39 -0.76
N TYR A 331 -8.64 -7.47 0.55
CA TYR A 331 -9.34 -8.61 1.14
C TYR A 331 -10.82 -8.63 0.77
N ASN A 332 -11.43 -7.47 0.60
CA ASN A 332 -12.83 -7.31 0.18
C ASN A 332 -12.89 -6.42 -1.05
N PRO A 333 -12.40 -6.91 -2.19
CA PRO A 333 -12.17 -6.11 -3.37
C PRO A 333 -13.43 -5.90 -4.18
N ILE A 334 -13.45 -4.79 -4.91
CA ILE A 334 -14.31 -4.59 -6.06
C ILE A 334 -13.52 -4.72 -7.34
N GLY A 335 -14.19 -5.18 -8.38
CA GLY A 335 -13.76 -5.00 -9.75
C GLY A 335 -14.39 -3.72 -10.29
N ILE A 336 -13.68 -3.04 -11.17
CA ILE A 336 -14.06 -1.75 -11.74
C ILE A 336 -13.84 -1.81 -13.25
N ASP A 337 -14.94 -1.76 -14.03
CA ASP A 337 -14.89 -1.50 -15.46
C ASP A 337 -15.31 -0.05 -15.65
N TYR A 338 -14.57 0.73 -16.43
CA TYR A 338 -14.89 2.14 -16.60
C TYR A 338 -14.59 2.67 -18.01
N GLY A 339 -15.26 3.75 -18.36
CA GLY A 339 -14.90 4.63 -19.47
C GLY A 339 -14.82 6.07 -18.98
N SER A 340 -13.72 6.76 -19.29
CA SER A 340 -13.54 8.17 -18.98
C SER A 340 -13.62 9.03 -20.25
N ARG A 341 -14.10 10.26 -20.12
CA ARG A 341 -14.40 11.17 -21.24
C ARG A 341 -15.26 10.45 -22.27
N VAL A 342 -16.42 10.00 -21.81
CA VAL A 342 -17.37 9.25 -22.64
C VAL A 342 -18.10 10.24 -23.56
N SER A 343 -18.03 10.01 -24.87
CA SER A 343 -18.69 10.82 -25.89
C SER A 343 -20.00 10.22 -26.39
N ASP A 344 -20.22 8.93 -26.14
CA ASP A 344 -21.43 8.19 -26.51
C ASP A 344 -21.99 7.44 -25.29
N LEU A 345 -22.64 8.20 -24.41
CA LEU A 345 -23.25 7.68 -23.18
C LEU A 345 -24.37 6.67 -23.46
N GLU A 346 -25.14 6.89 -24.53
CA GLU A 346 -26.33 6.11 -24.87
C GLU A 346 -25.95 4.67 -25.27
N ASN A 347 -24.89 4.50 -26.06
CA ASN A 347 -24.50 3.21 -26.60
C ASN A 347 -23.35 2.52 -25.84
N PHE A 348 -22.77 3.19 -24.82
CA PHE A 348 -21.61 2.66 -24.10
C PHE A 348 -21.84 1.23 -23.56
N GLU A 349 -22.98 0.97 -22.93
CA GLU A 349 -23.29 -0.38 -22.39
C GLU A 349 -23.42 -1.42 -23.52
N LYS A 350 -23.98 -1.06 -24.67
CA LYS A 350 -24.04 -1.93 -25.84
C LYS A 350 -22.65 -2.32 -26.35
N TYR A 351 -21.72 -1.38 -26.38
CA TYR A 351 -20.33 -1.65 -26.76
C TYR A 351 -19.62 -2.51 -25.71
N TYR A 352 -19.91 -2.26 -24.42
CA TYR A 352 -19.44 -3.10 -23.34
C TYR A 352 -19.97 -4.53 -23.44
N GLU A 353 -21.25 -4.72 -23.76
CA GLU A 353 -21.85 -6.04 -23.99
C GLU A 353 -21.20 -6.76 -25.18
N GLU A 354 -20.80 -6.04 -26.22
CA GLU A 354 -20.03 -6.62 -27.33
C GLU A 354 -18.67 -7.15 -26.82
N CYS A 355 -17.98 -6.40 -25.96
CA CYS A 355 -16.73 -6.86 -25.33
C CYS A 355 -16.96 -8.14 -24.51
N VAL A 356 -18.02 -8.17 -23.71
CA VAL A 356 -18.38 -9.34 -22.89
C VAL A 356 -18.68 -10.57 -23.75
N ARG A 357 -19.45 -10.39 -24.82
CA ARG A 357 -19.79 -11.46 -25.74
C ARG A 357 -18.55 -12.07 -26.39
N LEU A 358 -17.64 -11.23 -26.91
CA LEU A 358 -16.40 -11.71 -27.51
C LEU A 358 -15.54 -12.48 -26.50
N MET A 359 -15.41 -11.95 -25.30
CA MET A 359 -14.64 -12.63 -24.26
C MET A 359 -15.24 -13.98 -23.87
N LEU A 360 -16.58 -14.11 -23.83
CA LEU A 360 -17.27 -15.40 -23.59
C LEU A 360 -17.07 -16.41 -24.73
N GLU A 361 -16.88 -15.93 -25.98
CA GLU A 361 -16.53 -16.75 -27.13
C GLU A 361 -15.04 -17.13 -27.16
N GLY A 362 -14.26 -16.72 -26.17
CA GLY A 362 -12.80 -16.93 -26.15
C GLY A 362 -12.04 -16.05 -27.15
N LYS A 363 -12.67 -14.99 -27.64
CA LYS A 363 -12.12 -14.05 -28.61
C LYS A 363 -11.72 -12.74 -28.00
N VAL A 364 -10.67 -12.14 -28.50
CA VAL A 364 -10.19 -10.81 -28.16
C VAL A 364 -9.92 -10.03 -29.44
N ILE A 365 -9.92 -8.71 -29.36
CA ILE A 365 -9.44 -7.86 -30.45
C ILE A 365 -8.02 -7.45 -30.12
N SER A 366 -7.06 -7.88 -30.91
CA SER A 366 -5.64 -7.57 -30.73
C SER A 366 -5.25 -6.21 -31.30
N SER A 367 -5.91 -5.76 -32.37
CA SER A 367 -5.73 -4.40 -32.92
C SER A 367 -6.91 -3.99 -33.81
N VAL A 368 -7.03 -2.67 -34.00
CA VAL A 368 -7.96 -2.04 -34.93
C VAL A 368 -7.15 -1.08 -35.80
N ASP A 369 -7.27 -1.22 -37.13
CA ASP A 369 -6.66 -0.35 -38.13
C ASP A 369 -7.73 0.13 -39.13
N GLY A 370 -8.31 1.29 -38.84
CA GLY A 370 -9.48 1.80 -39.56
C GLY A 370 -10.66 0.81 -39.45
N GLU A 371 -11.15 0.32 -40.57
CA GLU A 371 -12.24 -0.70 -40.63
C GLU A 371 -11.75 -2.14 -40.41
N ASN A 372 -10.43 -2.36 -40.41
CA ASN A 372 -9.85 -3.70 -40.22
C ASN A 372 -9.73 -4.03 -38.72
N ILE A 373 -10.48 -5.02 -38.27
CA ILE A 373 -10.44 -5.55 -36.92
C ILE A 373 -9.70 -6.88 -36.95
N ILE A 374 -8.60 -6.97 -36.18
CA ILE A 374 -7.83 -8.19 -36.05
C ILE A 374 -8.28 -8.92 -34.78
N PHE A 375 -8.94 -10.05 -34.98
CA PHE A 375 -9.35 -10.95 -33.91
C PHE A 375 -8.23 -11.93 -33.57
N ASP A 376 -8.14 -12.30 -32.33
CA ASP A 376 -7.29 -13.35 -31.83
C ASP A 376 -8.06 -14.16 -30.77
N SER A 377 -7.48 -15.25 -30.30
CA SER A 377 -8.06 -16.05 -29.23
C SER A 377 -7.42 -15.69 -27.89
N VAL A 378 -8.16 -15.86 -26.78
CA VAL A 378 -7.61 -15.76 -25.43
C VAL A 378 -6.40 -16.69 -25.29
N GLU A 379 -6.44 -17.90 -25.84
CA GLU A 379 -5.34 -18.87 -25.79
C GLU A 379 -4.06 -18.33 -26.43
N ASN A 380 -4.14 -17.70 -27.60
CA ASN A 380 -2.97 -17.18 -28.31
C ASN A 380 -2.33 -15.99 -27.60
N VAL A 381 -3.14 -15.06 -27.03
CA VAL A 381 -2.63 -13.85 -26.39
C VAL A 381 -2.20 -14.07 -24.94
N LEU A 382 -2.69 -15.12 -24.29
CA LEU A 382 -2.52 -15.37 -22.84
C LEU A 382 -1.06 -15.38 -22.40
N GLN A 383 -0.17 -15.99 -23.19
CA GLN A 383 1.26 -16.04 -22.82
C GLN A 383 1.89 -14.64 -22.73
N GLY A 384 1.50 -13.72 -23.62
CA GLY A 384 1.95 -12.32 -23.59
C GLY A 384 1.51 -11.61 -22.30
N TYR A 385 0.26 -11.80 -21.90
CA TYR A 385 -0.27 -11.21 -20.64
C TYR A 385 0.39 -11.78 -19.39
N LYS A 386 0.61 -13.11 -19.35
CA LYS A 386 1.38 -13.75 -18.25
C LYS A 386 2.77 -13.14 -18.14
N ASN A 387 3.50 -13.03 -19.24
CA ASN A 387 4.84 -12.48 -19.27
C ASN A 387 4.85 -11.00 -18.82
N SER A 388 3.90 -10.21 -19.31
CA SER A 388 3.74 -8.80 -18.88
C SER A 388 3.48 -8.69 -17.38
N TYR A 389 2.53 -9.49 -16.86
CA TYR A 389 2.19 -9.52 -15.44
C TYR A 389 3.39 -9.90 -14.57
N ILE A 390 4.13 -10.95 -14.94
CA ILE A 390 5.32 -11.42 -14.23
C ILE A 390 6.44 -10.38 -14.31
N THR A 391 6.68 -9.78 -15.48
CA THR A 391 7.69 -8.74 -15.66
C THR A 391 7.43 -7.55 -14.75
N LYS A 392 6.17 -7.07 -14.66
CA LYS A 392 5.77 -6.01 -13.72
C LYS A 392 6.12 -6.37 -12.27
N LYS A 393 5.96 -7.64 -11.86
CA LYS A 393 6.30 -8.10 -10.50
C LYS A 393 7.80 -8.08 -10.21
N TYR A 394 8.64 -8.46 -11.17
CA TYR A 394 10.10 -8.43 -10.99
C TYR A 394 10.69 -7.02 -11.12
N THR A 395 10.25 -6.22 -12.08
CA THR A 395 10.75 -4.84 -12.24
C THR A 395 10.44 -3.96 -11.03
N SER A 396 9.32 -4.20 -10.34
CA SER A 396 9.01 -3.49 -9.10
C SER A 396 10.01 -3.75 -7.96
N GLN A 397 10.88 -4.76 -8.07
CA GLN A 397 11.89 -5.16 -7.08
C GLN A 397 13.32 -4.73 -7.48
N SER A 398 13.50 -3.86 -8.46
CA SER A 398 14.82 -3.42 -8.92
C SER A 398 15.56 -2.49 -7.93
N THR A 399 14.87 -1.98 -6.92
CA THR A 399 15.45 -1.08 -5.90
C THR A 399 15.18 -1.59 -4.49
N SER A 400 16.00 -1.17 -3.51
CA SER A 400 15.77 -1.51 -2.10
C SER A 400 14.39 -1.08 -1.61
N SER A 401 13.91 0.12 -2.02
CA SER A 401 12.56 0.59 -1.69
C SER A 401 11.46 -0.25 -2.35
N GLY A 402 11.67 -0.71 -3.58
CA GLY A 402 10.74 -1.61 -4.27
C GLY A 402 10.62 -2.96 -3.57
N ILE A 403 11.76 -3.55 -3.17
CA ILE A 403 11.79 -4.79 -2.38
C ILE A 403 11.09 -4.58 -1.02
N ALA A 404 11.44 -3.51 -0.29
CA ALA A 404 10.82 -3.20 1.00
C ALA A 404 9.31 -2.98 0.88
N SER A 405 8.84 -2.27 -0.17
CA SER A 405 7.42 -2.06 -0.44
C SER A 405 6.69 -3.38 -0.73
N ARG A 406 7.32 -4.30 -1.49
CA ARG A 406 6.75 -5.61 -1.76
C ARG A 406 6.62 -6.45 -0.48
N ILE A 407 7.64 -6.45 0.39
CA ILE A 407 7.58 -7.15 1.68
C ILE A 407 6.48 -6.53 2.56
N ALA A 408 6.38 -5.19 2.62
CA ALA A 408 5.32 -4.50 3.35
C ALA A 408 3.92 -4.84 2.81
N ALA A 409 3.75 -4.87 1.48
CA ALA A 409 2.51 -5.30 0.85
C ALA A 409 2.18 -6.77 1.16
N SER A 410 3.18 -7.66 1.18
CA SER A 410 3.00 -9.07 1.55
C SER A 410 2.48 -9.20 2.99
N ILE A 411 3.06 -8.45 3.92
CA ILE A 411 2.60 -8.40 5.32
C ILE A 411 1.15 -7.87 5.40
N LEU A 412 0.87 -6.74 4.76
CA LEU A 412 -0.40 -6.04 4.91
C LEU A 412 -1.54 -6.68 4.11
N GLN A 413 -1.25 -7.24 2.92
CA GLN A 413 -2.27 -7.80 2.04
C GLN A 413 -2.45 -9.31 2.19
N PHE A 414 -1.36 -10.07 2.33
CA PHE A 414 -1.41 -11.53 2.39
C PHE A 414 -1.23 -12.07 3.81
N ARG A 415 -0.76 -11.24 4.77
CA ARG A 415 -0.35 -11.67 6.12
C ARG A 415 0.65 -12.83 6.11
N ASP A 416 1.36 -12.97 5.01
CA ASP A 416 2.37 -13.98 4.76
C ASP A 416 3.45 -13.44 3.81
N LEU A 417 4.71 -13.66 4.17
CA LEU A 417 5.86 -13.14 3.42
C LEU A 417 6.10 -13.86 2.10
N THR A 418 5.63 -15.11 1.97
CA THR A 418 5.95 -15.98 0.84
C THR A 418 4.87 -16.01 -0.25
N THR A 419 3.63 -15.63 0.08
CA THR A 419 2.50 -15.70 -0.87
C THR A 419 2.76 -14.85 -2.11
N ALA A 420 3.28 -13.62 -1.93
CA ALA A 420 3.58 -12.76 -3.07
C ALA A 420 4.63 -13.36 -4.02
N ASP A 421 5.56 -14.16 -3.52
CA ASP A 421 6.60 -14.82 -4.32
C ASP A 421 6.09 -16.01 -5.14
N LYS A 422 4.96 -16.59 -4.75
CA LYS A 422 4.28 -17.68 -5.50
C LYS A 422 3.48 -17.15 -6.69
N ILE A 423 3.18 -15.84 -6.72
CA ILE A 423 2.37 -15.20 -7.78
C ILE A 423 2.93 -15.45 -9.20
N PRO A 424 4.24 -15.32 -9.48
CA PRO A 424 4.76 -15.62 -10.82
C PRO A 424 4.52 -17.05 -11.27
N ALA A 425 4.71 -18.03 -10.39
CA ALA A 425 4.43 -19.43 -10.69
C ALA A 425 2.93 -19.68 -10.88
N GLN A 426 2.07 -19.08 -10.07
CA GLN A 426 0.62 -19.14 -10.26
C GLN A 426 0.21 -18.55 -11.60
N ALA A 427 0.78 -17.39 -11.99
CA ALA A 427 0.51 -16.77 -13.29
C ALA A 427 0.90 -17.66 -14.46
N MET A 428 2.03 -18.37 -14.39
CA MET A 428 2.45 -19.29 -15.46
C MET A 428 1.49 -20.47 -15.63
N ASN A 429 0.81 -20.90 -14.57
CA ASN A 429 -0.11 -22.03 -14.58
C ASN A 429 -1.54 -21.66 -15.02
N VAL A 430 -1.87 -20.36 -15.18
CA VAL A 430 -3.19 -19.94 -15.66
C VAL A 430 -3.43 -20.46 -17.08
N THR A 431 -4.58 -21.09 -17.32
CA THR A 431 -5.01 -21.56 -18.65
C THR A 431 -6.07 -20.65 -19.28
N SER A 432 -6.34 -20.79 -20.55
CA SER A 432 -7.43 -20.08 -21.24
C SER A 432 -8.80 -20.45 -20.66
N GLU A 433 -8.98 -21.72 -20.25
CA GLU A 433 -10.19 -22.18 -19.57
C GLU A 433 -10.37 -21.50 -18.21
N ASP A 434 -9.28 -21.30 -17.45
CA ASP A 434 -9.33 -20.56 -16.20
C ASP A 434 -9.76 -19.11 -16.41
N VAL A 435 -9.20 -18.44 -17.43
CA VAL A 435 -9.57 -17.06 -17.78
C VAL A 435 -11.07 -16.97 -18.08
N LEU A 436 -11.61 -17.87 -18.93
CA LEU A 436 -13.03 -17.88 -19.26
C LEU A 436 -13.92 -18.22 -18.06
N ARG A 437 -13.51 -19.17 -17.23
CA ARG A 437 -14.20 -19.54 -15.99
C ARG A 437 -14.28 -18.36 -15.03
N VAL A 438 -13.15 -17.69 -14.78
CA VAL A 438 -13.05 -16.54 -13.87
C VAL A 438 -13.83 -15.35 -14.43
N PHE A 439 -13.71 -15.07 -15.73
CA PHE A 439 -14.50 -14.03 -16.38
C PHE A 439 -16.00 -14.27 -16.22
N LYS A 440 -16.48 -15.47 -16.53
CA LYS A 440 -17.88 -15.84 -16.38
C LYS A 440 -18.37 -15.73 -14.93
N LYS A 441 -17.51 -16.13 -13.97
CA LYS A 441 -17.87 -16.11 -12.54
C LYS A 441 -18.05 -14.68 -12.02
N TYR A 442 -17.13 -13.76 -12.32
CA TYR A 442 -17.09 -12.44 -11.69
C TYR A 442 -17.68 -11.34 -12.59
N TRP A 443 -17.32 -11.29 -13.88
CA TRP A 443 -17.82 -10.22 -14.77
C TRP A 443 -19.25 -10.45 -15.24
N VAL A 444 -19.66 -11.70 -15.40
CA VAL A 444 -20.98 -12.04 -15.95
C VAL A 444 -21.98 -12.39 -14.87
N ASN A 445 -21.64 -13.31 -13.97
CA ASN A 445 -22.56 -13.86 -12.96
C ASN A 445 -22.43 -13.15 -11.60
N GLY A 446 -21.37 -12.38 -11.37
CA GLY A 446 -21.19 -11.61 -10.12
C GLY A 446 -22.19 -10.45 -10.02
N LYS A 447 -22.52 -10.05 -8.80
CA LYS A 447 -23.30 -8.83 -8.59
C LYS A 447 -22.54 -7.65 -9.16
N SER A 448 -23.23 -6.75 -9.85
CA SER A 448 -22.64 -5.57 -10.44
C SER A 448 -23.63 -4.41 -10.50
N GLN A 449 -23.10 -3.18 -10.55
CA GLN A 449 -23.90 -1.97 -10.61
C GLN A 449 -23.20 -0.91 -11.44
N TRP A 450 -23.98 -0.17 -12.21
CA TRP A 450 -23.53 0.94 -13.04
C TRP A 450 -23.68 2.27 -12.33
N PHE A 451 -22.67 3.12 -12.47
CA PHE A 451 -22.62 4.49 -11.99
C PHE A 451 -22.23 5.40 -13.14
N TYR A 452 -22.92 6.51 -13.24
CA TYR A 452 -22.71 7.52 -14.28
C TYR A 452 -22.42 8.86 -13.62
N MET A 453 -21.45 9.58 -14.17
CA MET A 453 -21.23 10.98 -13.94
C MET A 453 -21.44 11.70 -15.27
N VAL A 454 -22.48 12.52 -15.36
CA VAL A 454 -22.87 13.21 -16.61
C VAL A 454 -22.85 14.73 -16.43
N GLY A 455 -22.65 15.44 -17.54
CA GLY A 455 -22.71 16.91 -17.56
C GLY A 455 -24.14 17.40 -17.29
N GLU A 456 -24.26 18.51 -16.57
CA GLU A 456 -25.52 19.25 -16.49
C GLU A 456 -25.86 19.87 -17.84
N GLU A 457 -27.16 19.87 -18.23
CA GLU A 457 -27.66 20.46 -19.48
C GLU A 457 -27.44 21.98 -19.56
#